data_613d13ac0e3cc67175cf6a9be204d53b
#
_entry.id   613d13ac0e3cc67175cf6a9be204d53b
#
_cell.length_a   1.000
_cell.length_b   1.000
_cell.length_c   1.000
_cell.angle_alpha   90.00
_cell.angle_beta   90.00
_cell.angle_gamma   90.00
#
_symmetry.space_group_name_H-M   'P 1'
#
loop_
_entity.id
_entity.type
_entity.pdbx_description
1 polymer ?
#
loop_
_entity_poly.entity_id
_entity_poly.type
_entity_poly.pdbx_seq_one_letter_code
_entity_poly.pdbx_strand_id
1 'polypeptide(L)'
;MSDAMSGPALDPESAVPWRETYGKVLDTGQTSGLNIETLPRIRGYVSPPREVLLAGRGLTDKDIHIPASTGQLTLSVFAPEKQTSDVPGIYWIHGGGMIMGDRFGAGDALDLAQSSGAVVVSPEYRLAPENPSPAPIDDCYAGLLWFAEHARELGVDPERLILAGGSAGGGLAAATVLRIRDEGGPTLAGLILLSPMLDDRMTSVSSRQFLGGVPWTRMSNEFGWQCLLGDRAGGDDVSIYEAPGRAEDLAGLPPTFVDVGSADLFRDETVSFASRIWACGGSAELHVWPGGYHGFELMAPTSTLAVTAVAARERWLDRLLR
;
A
#
# COMPACT_ATOMS: atom_id res chain seq x y z
N MET A 1 -28.23 -19.19 -8.83
CA MET A 1 -28.20 -18.38 -7.62
C MET A 1 -26.83 -18.63 -7.01
N SER A 2 -25.88 -17.70 -7.14
CA SER A 2 -24.58 -17.85 -6.48
C SER A 2 -24.82 -17.67 -4.99
N ASP A 3 -24.43 -18.67 -4.19
CA ASP A 3 -24.35 -18.52 -2.73
C ASP A 3 -23.33 -17.41 -2.44
N ALA A 4 -23.80 -16.18 -2.28
CA ALA A 4 -22.98 -15.08 -1.82
C ALA A 4 -22.55 -15.43 -0.39
N MET A 5 -21.29 -15.77 -0.21
CA MET A 5 -20.70 -16.04 1.11
C MET A 5 -20.74 -14.75 1.92
N SER A 6 -21.44 -14.73 3.05
CA SER A 6 -21.41 -13.56 3.94
C SER A 6 -20.03 -13.41 4.58
N GLY A 7 -19.47 -12.20 4.50
CA GLY A 7 -18.23 -11.84 5.19
C GLY A 7 -18.45 -11.48 6.67
N PRO A 8 -17.36 -11.28 7.43
CA PRO A 8 -17.43 -10.71 8.76
C PRO A 8 -18.14 -9.36 8.77
N ALA A 9 -18.86 -9.07 9.86
CA ALA A 9 -19.51 -7.78 10.04
C ALA A 9 -18.47 -6.65 10.15
N LEU A 10 -18.82 -5.46 9.64
CA LEU A 10 -18.00 -4.26 9.81
C LEU A 10 -18.00 -3.82 11.27
N ASP A 11 -16.90 -3.27 11.73
CA ASP A 11 -16.82 -2.61 13.03
C ASP A 11 -17.85 -1.47 13.10
N PRO A 12 -18.72 -1.43 14.12
CA PRO A 12 -19.84 -0.48 14.17
C PRO A 12 -19.38 0.99 14.20
N GLU A 13 -18.28 1.29 14.90
CA GLU A 13 -17.77 2.65 15.05
C GLU A 13 -17.15 3.13 13.72
N SER A 14 -16.27 2.34 13.12
CA SER A 14 -15.59 2.70 11.88
C SER A 14 -16.50 2.69 10.65
N ALA A 15 -17.60 1.90 10.66
CA ALA A 15 -18.54 1.84 9.55
C ALA A 15 -19.44 3.07 9.40
N VAL A 16 -19.60 3.90 10.44
CA VAL A 16 -20.48 5.08 10.39
C VAL A 16 -19.98 6.12 9.37
N PRO A 17 -18.74 6.63 9.41
CA PRO A 17 -18.26 7.59 8.42
C PRO A 17 -18.33 7.07 6.99
N TRP A 18 -18.02 5.79 6.79
CA TRP A 18 -18.15 5.15 5.49
C TRP A 18 -19.60 5.21 4.95
N ARG A 19 -20.58 4.81 5.77
CA ARG A 19 -22.01 4.78 5.39
C ARG A 19 -22.57 6.18 5.16
N GLU A 20 -22.17 7.16 5.96
CA GLU A 20 -22.65 8.55 5.84
C GLU A 20 -22.07 9.25 4.61
N THR A 21 -20.81 9.02 4.28
CA THR A 21 -20.11 9.72 3.20
C THR A 21 -20.34 9.02 1.86
N TYR A 22 -20.20 7.70 1.82
CA TYR A 22 -20.19 6.92 0.58
C TYR A 22 -21.42 6.02 0.41
N GLY A 23 -22.09 5.60 1.49
CA GLY A 23 -23.27 4.76 1.42
C GLY A 23 -24.40 5.41 0.61
N LYS A 24 -24.58 6.72 0.72
CA LYS A 24 -25.57 7.48 -0.07
C LYS A 24 -25.24 7.52 -1.57
N VAL A 25 -23.99 7.51 -1.93
CA VAL A 25 -23.54 7.47 -3.33
C VAL A 25 -23.76 6.09 -3.92
N LEU A 26 -23.63 5.03 -3.10
CA LEU A 26 -23.86 3.64 -3.51
C LEU A 26 -25.35 3.31 -3.65
N ASP A 27 -26.21 3.88 -2.78
CA ASP A 27 -27.67 3.66 -2.79
C ASP A 27 -28.38 4.33 -3.98
N THR A 28 -27.77 5.36 -4.60
CA THR A 28 -28.39 6.07 -5.72
C THR A 28 -28.32 5.30 -7.05
N GLY A 29 -27.75 4.09 -7.08
CA GLY A 29 -27.58 3.33 -8.32
C GLY A 29 -26.62 4.00 -9.32
N GLN A 30 -25.99 5.12 -8.94
CA GLN A 30 -25.06 5.88 -9.78
C GLN A 30 -23.61 5.38 -9.67
N THR A 31 -23.34 4.40 -8.84
CA THR A 31 -22.10 3.65 -8.89
C THR A 31 -22.23 2.52 -9.90
N SER A 32 -22.22 2.88 -11.17
CA SER A 32 -21.50 2.05 -12.12
C SER A 32 -20.11 1.89 -11.51
N GLY A 33 -19.76 0.68 -11.06
CA GLY A 33 -18.53 0.43 -10.32
C GLY A 33 -17.32 1.00 -11.03
N LEU A 34 -16.18 1.02 -10.36
CA LEU A 34 -14.92 1.45 -10.94
C LEU A 34 -14.71 0.73 -12.30
N ASN A 35 -14.62 1.50 -13.36
CA ASN A 35 -14.44 1.04 -14.74
C ASN A 35 -13.74 2.12 -15.57
N ILE A 36 -13.46 1.83 -16.84
CA ILE A 36 -12.68 2.73 -17.70
C ILE A 36 -13.36 4.10 -17.93
N GLU A 37 -14.69 4.17 -17.88
CA GLU A 37 -15.44 5.41 -18.09
C GLU A 37 -15.45 6.28 -16.83
N THR A 38 -15.49 5.65 -15.63
CA THR A 38 -15.55 6.35 -14.35
C THR A 38 -14.16 6.69 -13.79
N LEU A 39 -13.12 5.96 -14.18
CA LEU A 39 -11.75 6.11 -13.68
C LEU A 39 -11.21 7.54 -13.74
N PRO A 40 -11.32 8.31 -14.86
CA PRO A 40 -10.79 9.67 -14.92
C PRO A 40 -11.39 10.61 -13.86
N ARG A 41 -12.69 10.44 -13.58
CA ARG A 41 -13.36 11.23 -12.54
C ARG A 41 -12.90 10.82 -11.14
N ILE A 42 -12.74 9.52 -10.88
CA ILE A 42 -12.37 9.01 -9.56
C ILE A 42 -10.93 9.41 -9.23
N ARG A 43 -10.01 9.38 -10.18
CA ARG A 43 -8.62 9.83 -10.00
C ARG A 43 -8.49 11.23 -9.43
N GLY A 44 -9.43 12.14 -9.73
CA GLY A 44 -9.44 13.50 -9.20
C GLY A 44 -9.74 13.63 -7.70
N TYR A 45 -10.10 12.54 -7.01
CA TYR A 45 -10.54 12.59 -5.60
C TYR A 45 -9.75 11.67 -4.66
N VAL A 46 -8.74 10.93 -5.16
CA VAL A 46 -8.10 9.86 -4.38
C VAL A 46 -7.04 10.36 -3.43
N SER A 47 -6.28 11.39 -3.81
CA SER A 47 -5.23 11.95 -2.96
C SER A 47 -5.64 13.30 -2.39
N PRO A 48 -5.27 13.61 -1.13
CA PRO A 48 -5.51 14.92 -0.57
C PRO A 48 -4.64 15.98 -1.28
N PRO A 49 -5.09 17.24 -1.35
CA PRO A 49 -4.22 18.33 -1.76
C PRO A 49 -2.97 18.39 -0.85
N ARG A 50 -1.82 18.74 -1.43
CA ARG A 50 -0.52 18.82 -0.75
C ARG A 50 -0.59 19.62 0.55
N GLU A 51 -1.26 20.77 0.52
CA GLU A 51 -1.38 21.66 1.68
C GLU A 51 -2.16 21.00 2.83
N VAL A 52 -3.17 20.18 2.49
CA VAL A 52 -3.95 19.42 3.47
C VAL A 52 -3.12 18.29 4.05
N LEU A 53 -2.35 17.60 3.21
CA LEU A 53 -1.46 16.52 3.64
C LEU A 53 -0.41 17.02 4.65
N LEU A 54 0.16 18.20 4.44
CA LEU A 54 1.23 18.76 5.29
C LEU A 54 0.72 19.53 6.51
N ALA A 55 -0.56 19.91 6.53
CA ALA A 55 -1.12 20.76 7.58
C ALA A 55 -0.90 20.20 8.98
N GLY A 56 -0.23 20.96 9.83
CA GLY A 56 0.00 20.63 11.25
C GLY A 56 1.04 19.53 11.51
N ARG A 57 1.70 18.99 10.47
CA ARG A 57 2.67 17.92 10.65
C ARG A 57 4.10 18.37 10.93
N GLY A 58 4.42 19.67 10.75
CA GLY A 58 5.81 20.16 10.93
C GLY A 58 6.80 19.53 9.97
N LEU A 59 6.33 19.25 8.75
CA LEU A 59 7.11 18.67 7.66
C LEU A 59 7.29 19.68 6.53
N THR A 60 8.43 19.64 5.90
CA THR A 60 8.71 20.26 4.60
C THR A 60 8.69 19.21 3.52
N ASP A 61 8.47 19.61 2.27
CA ASP A 61 8.58 18.71 1.13
C ASP A 61 9.31 19.36 -0.05
N LYS A 62 9.86 18.50 -0.89
CA LYS A 62 10.47 18.88 -2.18
C LYS A 62 10.28 17.75 -3.18
N ASP A 63 10.12 18.10 -4.44
CA ASP A 63 10.13 17.14 -5.55
C ASP A 63 11.56 16.98 -6.10
N ILE A 64 11.91 15.73 -6.36
CA ILE A 64 13.16 15.35 -7.03
C ILE A 64 12.78 14.56 -8.28
N HIS A 65 13.44 14.88 -9.37
CA HIS A 65 13.21 14.23 -10.65
C HIS A 65 14.41 13.35 -11.00
N ILE A 66 14.15 12.07 -11.21
CA ILE A 66 15.18 11.08 -11.53
C ILE A 66 14.93 10.45 -12.90
N PRO A 67 15.96 9.97 -13.60
CA PRO A 67 15.78 9.17 -14.80
C PRO A 67 14.99 7.87 -14.48
N ALA A 68 14.08 7.51 -15.37
CA ALA A 68 13.34 6.25 -15.31
C ALA A 68 13.47 5.50 -16.65
N SER A 69 12.99 4.26 -16.71
CA SER A 69 13.05 3.42 -17.92
C SER A 69 12.44 4.09 -19.15
N THR A 70 11.41 4.93 -18.93
CA THR A 70 10.79 5.76 -19.98
C THR A 70 10.57 7.17 -19.46
N GLY A 71 11.55 8.06 -19.68
CA GLY A 71 11.43 9.47 -19.30
C GLY A 71 11.92 9.78 -17.88
N GLN A 72 11.07 10.38 -17.05
CA GLN A 72 11.43 10.90 -15.74
C GLN A 72 10.44 10.42 -14.68
N LEU A 73 10.95 10.00 -13.52
CA LEU A 73 10.15 9.69 -12.33
C LEU A 73 10.29 10.85 -11.33
N THR A 74 9.17 11.30 -10.79
CA THR A 74 9.14 12.30 -9.72
C THR A 74 9.04 11.59 -8.37
N LEU A 75 9.90 11.99 -7.43
CA LEU A 75 9.88 11.54 -6.04
C LEU A 75 9.55 12.75 -5.16
N SER A 76 8.50 12.69 -4.35
CA SER A 76 8.28 13.66 -3.29
C SER A 76 9.03 13.22 -2.04
N VAL A 77 9.88 14.10 -1.52
CA VAL A 77 10.64 13.91 -0.28
C VAL A 77 10.03 14.77 0.80
N PHE A 78 9.53 14.14 1.84
CA PHE A 78 8.97 14.81 3.03
C PHE A 78 9.97 14.66 4.18
N ALA A 79 10.33 15.75 4.83
CA ALA A 79 11.31 15.76 5.90
C ALA A 79 10.83 16.62 7.08
N PRO A 80 11.17 16.28 8.33
CA PRO A 80 10.93 17.16 9.47
C PRO A 80 11.54 18.56 9.26
N GLU A 81 10.82 19.62 9.60
CA GLU A 81 11.35 21.01 9.53
C GLU A 81 12.65 21.18 10.33
N LYS A 82 12.80 20.41 11.41
CA LYS A 82 13.99 20.40 12.26
C LYS A 82 14.67 19.03 12.14
N GLN A 83 15.09 18.68 10.95
CA GLN A 83 15.75 17.42 10.69
C GLN A 83 17.15 17.39 11.34
N THR A 84 17.46 16.28 12.00
CA THR A 84 18.83 15.90 12.40
C THR A 84 19.42 14.97 11.33
N SER A 85 20.73 14.71 11.39
CA SER A 85 21.37 13.68 10.54
C SER A 85 21.07 12.27 11.07
N ASP A 86 21.24 11.28 10.20
CA ASP A 86 21.15 9.86 10.49
C ASP A 86 19.76 9.43 11.04
N VAL A 87 18.70 10.03 10.48
CA VAL A 87 17.31 9.63 10.78
C VAL A 87 16.90 8.40 9.95
N PRO A 88 15.83 7.66 10.36
CA PRO A 88 15.27 6.61 9.52
C PRO A 88 14.75 7.15 8.19
N GLY A 89 14.69 6.29 7.17
CA GLY A 89 14.08 6.59 5.89
C GLY A 89 12.93 5.65 5.58
N ILE A 90 11.79 6.16 5.14
CA ILE A 90 10.64 5.38 4.71
C ILE A 90 10.42 5.64 3.22
N TYR A 91 10.53 4.60 2.39
CA TYR A 91 10.08 4.63 1.02
C TYR A 91 8.64 4.14 0.98
N TRP A 92 7.71 5.05 0.66
CA TRP A 92 6.28 4.81 0.70
C TRP A 92 5.69 4.67 -0.68
N ILE A 93 5.01 3.57 -0.96
CA ILE A 93 4.29 3.34 -2.21
C ILE A 93 2.78 3.47 -1.94
N HIS A 94 2.13 4.43 -2.61
CA HIS A 94 0.73 4.72 -2.40
C HIS A 94 -0.20 3.64 -2.98
N GLY A 95 -1.40 3.53 -2.42
CA GLY A 95 -2.47 2.67 -2.89
C GLY A 95 -3.22 3.19 -4.12
N GLY A 96 -4.38 2.59 -4.39
CA GLY A 96 -5.25 3.00 -5.49
C GLY A 96 -5.38 1.97 -6.63
N GLY A 97 -5.22 0.67 -6.33
CA GLY A 97 -5.43 -0.41 -7.29
C GLY A 97 -4.46 -0.40 -8.49
N MET A 98 -3.32 0.31 -8.37
CA MET A 98 -2.34 0.56 -9.46
C MET A 98 -2.93 1.39 -10.62
N ILE A 99 -4.14 1.93 -10.46
CA ILE A 99 -4.88 2.66 -11.50
C ILE A 99 -5.22 4.09 -11.11
N MET A 100 -5.04 4.47 -9.84
CA MET A 100 -5.32 5.80 -9.29
C MET A 100 -4.42 6.11 -8.10
N GLY A 101 -4.51 7.34 -7.57
CA GLY A 101 -3.62 7.86 -6.54
C GLY A 101 -2.41 8.56 -7.14
N ASP A 102 -1.64 9.17 -6.28
CA ASP A 102 -0.40 9.87 -6.60
C ASP A 102 0.54 9.88 -5.38
N ARG A 103 1.72 10.47 -5.53
CA ARG A 103 2.75 10.58 -4.48
C ARG A 103 2.29 11.28 -3.19
N PHE A 104 1.16 12.00 -3.21
CA PHE A 104 0.58 12.63 -2.02
C PHE A 104 -0.36 11.68 -1.24
N GLY A 105 -0.63 10.49 -1.74
CA GLY A 105 -1.27 9.42 -0.99
C GLY A 105 -0.35 8.80 0.09
N ALA A 106 0.35 9.65 0.85
CA ALA A 106 1.40 9.26 1.80
C ALA A 106 1.01 9.47 3.28
N GLY A 107 -0.27 9.67 3.59
CA GLY A 107 -0.74 10.01 4.94
C GLY A 107 -0.22 9.06 6.02
N ASP A 108 -0.39 7.73 5.83
CA ASP A 108 0.09 6.71 6.78
C ASP A 108 1.61 6.80 7.03
N ALA A 109 2.40 7.01 5.97
CA ALA A 109 3.85 7.16 6.11
C ALA A 109 4.24 8.45 6.82
N LEU A 110 3.51 9.55 6.59
CA LEU A 110 3.77 10.81 7.28
C LEU A 110 3.39 10.75 8.76
N ASP A 111 2.38 9.98 9.14
CA ASP A 111 2.05 9.72 10.54
C ASP A 111 3.18 8.90 11.22
N LEU A 112 3.70 7.86 10.56
CA LEU A 112 4.89 7.13 11.03
C LEU A 112 6.14 8.02 11.09
N ALA A 113 6.30 8.96 10.16
CA ALA A 113 7.41 9.91 10.18
C ALA A 113 7.33 10.88 11.36
N GLN A 114 6.14 11.33 11.74
CA GLN A 114 5.96 12.19 12.92
C GLN A 114 6.40 11.49 14.21
N SER A 115 6.12 10.20 14.36
CA SER A 115 6.50 9.44 15.56
C SER A 115 7.97 9.02 15.58
N SER A 116 8.59 8.78 14.42
CA SER A 116 9.96 8.25 14.28
C SER A 116 11.02 9.31 13.91
N GLY A 117 10.61 10.49 13.47
CA GLY A 117 11.50 11.50 12.88
C GLY A 117 12.03 11.13 11.49
N ALA A 118 11.43 10.17 10.81
CA ALA A 118 11.89 9.68 9.52
C ALA A 118 11.71 10.70 8.39
N VAL A 119 12.57 10.57 7.36
CA VAL A 119 12.32 11.15 6.04
C VAL A 119 11.49 10.16 5.23
N VAL A 120 10.44 10.66 4.57
CA VAL A 120 9.60 9.86 3.67
C VAL A 120 9.90 10.22 2.22
N VAL A 121 10.05 9.20 1.37
CA VAL A 121 10.15 9.36 -0.08
C VAL A 121 9.00 8.60 -0.73
N SER A 122 8.19 9.29 -1.55
CA SER A 122 7.03 8.73 -2.23
C SER A 122 7.12 8.93 -3.75
N PRO A 123 7.08 7.87 -4.56
CA PRO A 123 7.17 7.96 -6.00
C PRO A 123 5.82 8.31 -6.65
N GLU A 124 5.88 9.11 -7.73
CA GLU A 124 4.81 9.27 -8.71
C GLU A 124 4.91 8.14 -9.74
N TYR A 125 4.64 6.91 -9.34
CA TYR A 125 4.75 5.78 -10.26
C TYR A 125 3.66 5.81 -11.34
N ARG A 126 3.99 5.35 -12.53
CA ARG A 126 3.06 5.30 -13.66
C ARG A 126 1.90 4.35 -13.39
N LEU A 127 0.70 4.79 -13.74
CA LEU A 127 -0.54 4.07 -13.49
C LEU A 127 -1.02 3.30 -14.73
N ALA A 128 -1.64 2.16 -14.48
CA ALA A 128 -2.43 1.43 -15.47
C ALA A 128 -3.83 2.10 -15.61
N PRO A 129 -4.55 1.90 -16.72
CA PRO A 129 -4.18 1.07 -17.88
C PRO A 129 -3.21 1.74 -18.87
N GLU A 130 -2.93 3.04 -18.75
CA GLU A 130 -2.06 3.77 -19.66
C GLU A 130 -0.63 3.22 -19.67
N ASN A 131 -0.17 2.74 -18.51
CA ASN A 131 1.14 2.13 -18.33
C ASN A 131 0.98 0.81 -17.58
N PRO A 132 0.63 -0.29 -18.27
CA PRO A 132 0.46 -1.59 -17.64
C PRO A 132 1.80 -2.15 -17.12
N SER A 133 1.75 -3.32 -16.51
CA SER A 133 2.96 -4.04 -16.07
C SER A 133 3.97 -4.19 -17.23
N PRO A 134 5.28 -3.97 -16.97
CA PRO A 134 5.91 -3.81 -15.66
C PRO A 134 6.10 -2.34 -15.20
N ALA A 135 5.48 -1.35 -15.84
CA ALA A 135 5.78 0.07 -15.60
C ALA A 135 5.65 0.51 -14.13
N PRO A 136 4.57 0.17 -13.36
CA PRO A 136 4.47 0.57 -11.96
C PRO A 136 5.58 0.01 -11.08
N ILE A 137 5.91 -1.27 -11.23
CA ILE A 137 6.96 -1.92 -10.43
C ILE A 137 8.36 -1.41 -10.80
N ASP A 138 8.61 -1.13 -12.08
CA ASP A 138 9.90 -0.58 -12.53
C ASP A 138 10.15 0.81 -11.93
N ASP A 139 9.12 1.65 -11.86
CA ASP A 139 9.22 2.98 -11.26
C ASP A 139 9.44 2.89 -9.75
N CYS A 140 8.69 2.03 -9.05
CA CYS A 140 8.87 1.83 -7.61
C CYS A 140 10.27 1.28 -7.28
N TYR A 141 10.76 0.33 -8.05
CA TYR A 141 12.10 -0.23 -7.90
C TYR A 141 13.18 0.83 -8.15
N ALA A 142 13.10 1.57 -9.26
CA ALA A 142 14.06 2.62 -9.60
C ALA A 142 14.11 3.72 -8.54
N GLY A 143 12.94 4.16 -8.04
CA GLY A 143 12.86 5.17 -7.00
C GLY A 143 13.47 4.72 -5.67
N LEU A 144 13.27 3.44 -5.29
CA LEU A 144 13.88 2.90 -4.08
C LEU A 144 15.41 2.77 -4.19
N LEU A 145 15.92 2.32 -5.34
CA LEU A 145 17.37 2.27 -5.58
C LEU A 145 17.99 3.67 -5.48
N TRP A 146 17.36 4.66 -6.11
CA TRP A 146 17.80 6.04 -6.01
C TRP A 146 17.78 6.55 -4.55
N PHE A 147 16.71 6.26 -3.80
CA PHE A 147 16.61 6.67 -2.40
C PHE A 147 17.72 6.05 -1.54
N ALA A 148 18.01 4.78 -1.72
CA ALA A 148 19.08 4.11 -0.99
C ALA A 148 20.46 4.71 -1.31
N GLU A 149 20.73 5.00 -2.59
CA GLU A 149 21.99 5.61 -3.04
C GLU A 149 22.20 7.02 -2.47
N HIS A 150 21.11 7.81 -2.37
CA HIS A 150 21.16 9.21 -1.92
C HIS A 150 20.70 9.41 -0.47
N ALA A 151 20.55 8.33 0.31
CA ALA A 151 20.03 8.38 1.68
C ALA A 151 20.81 9.39 2.54
N ARG A 152 22.15 9.35 2.53
CA ARG A 152 22.99 10.25 3.32
C ARG A 152 22.84 11.72 2.91
N GLU A 153 22.62 12.01 1.64
CA GLU A 153 22.38 13.37 1.13
C GLU A 153 21.05 13.93 1.62
N LEU A 154 20.11 13.04 1.93
CA LEU A 154 18.82 13.36 2.53
C LEU A 154 18.85 13.35 4.06
N GLY A 155 20.03 13.16 4.68
CA GLY A 155 20.20 13.05 6.13
C GLY A 155 19.66 11.74 6.71
N VAL A 156 19.50 10.72 5.88
CA VAL A 156 18.98 9.40 6.24
C VAL A 156 20.12 8.41 6.48
N ASP A 157 20.00 7.60 7.51
CA ASP A 157 20.88 6.45 7.73
C ASP A 157 20.52 5.31 6.75
N PRO A 158 21.41 4.92 5.83
CA PRO A 158 21.14 3.88 4.84
C PRO A 158 20.93 2.48 5.45
N GLU A 159 21.31 2.26 6.71
CA GLU A 159 21.04 1.01 7.42
C GLU A 159 19.64 0.99 8.08
N ARG A 160 18.92 2.12 8.04
CA ARG A 160 17.59 2.30 8.64
C ARG A 160 16.52 2.62 7.59
N LEU A 161 16.66 2.02 6.40
CA LEU A 161 15.69 2.14 5.31
C LEU A 161 14.53 1.16 5.49
N ILE A 162 13.32 1.68 5.40
CA ILE A 162 12.08 0.92 5.49
C ILE A 162 11.32 1.07 4.17
N LEU A 163 10.92 -0.05 3.58
CA LEU A 163 9.98 -0.06 2.47
C LEU A 163 8.58 -0.24 3.01
N ALA A 164 7.64 0.60 2.58
CA ALA A 164 6.27 0.58 3.07
C ALA A 164 5.26 0.84 1.95
N GLY A 165 4.07 0.30 2.08
CA GLY A 165 2.99 0.60 1.14
C GLY A 165 1.64 0.08 1.61
N GLY A 166 0.57 0.73 1.12
CA GLY A 166 -0.81 0.37 1.43
C GLY A 166 -1.58 -0.11 0.21
N SER A 167 -2.45 -1.11 0.37
CA SER A 167 -3.30 -1.61 -0.72
C SER A 167 -2.48 -2.08 -1.94
N ALA A 168 -2.72 -1.51 -3.11
CA ALA A 168 -1.90 -1.75 -4.30
C ALA A 168 -0.43 -1.36 -4.09
N GLY A 169 -0.17 -0.27 -3.33
CA GLY A 169 1.19 0.09 -2.93
C GLY A 169 1.84 -0.95 -2.02
N GLY A 170 1.07 -1.61 -1.17
CA GLY A 170 1.53 -2.78 -0.40
C GLY A 170 1.91 -3.96 -1.29
N GLY A 171 1.14 -4.21 -2.35
CA GLY A 171 1.47 -5.20 -3.39
C GLY A 171 2.76 -4.83 -4.12
N LEU A 172 2.88 -3.57 -4.56
CA LEU A 172 4.10 -3.07 -5.20
C LEU A 172 5.31 -3.09 -4.25
N ALA A 173 5.13 -2.83 -2.95
CA ALA A 173 6.20 -2.93 -1.96
C ALA A 173 6.65 -4.39 -1.78
N ALA A 174 5.71 -5.33 -1.69
CA ALA A 174 6.01 -6.78 -1.65
C ALA A 174 6.73 -7.25 -2.92
N ALA A 175 6.30 -6.79 -4.10
CA ALA A 175 6.96 -7.08 -5.37
C ALA A 175 8.38 -6.48 -5.43
N THR A 176 8.52 -5.22 -4.98
CA THR A 176 9.80 -4.51 -4.95
C THR A 176 10.81 -5.19 -4.03
N VAL A 177 10.40 -5.63 -2.83
CA VAL A 177 11.32 -6.32 -1.91
C VAL A 177 11.77 -7.68 -2.44
N LEU A 178 10.88 -8.43 -3.12
CA LEU A 178 11.26 -9.67 -3.80
C LEU A 178 12.29 -9.41 -4.89
N ARG A 179 12.09 -8.39 -5.70
CA ARG A 179 13.02 -8.01 -6.76
C ARG A 179 14.38 -7.56 -6.22
N ILE A 180 14.40 -6.75 -5.13
CA ILE A 180 15.65 -6.37 -4.44
C ILE A 180 16.41 -7.60 -3.96
N ARG A 181 15.72 -8.55 -3.33
CA ARG A 181 16.33 -9.79 -2.87
C ARG A 181 16.99 -10.57 -4.01
N ASP A 182 16.27 -10.72 -5.10
CA ASP A 182 16.68 -11.60 -6.22
C ASP A 182 17.75 -10.93 -7.11
N GLU A 183 17.74 -9.59 -7.23
CA GLU A 183 18.70 -8.82 -8.03
C GLU A 183 19.89 -8.28 -7.20
N GLY A 184 19.88 -8.46 -5.86
CA GLY A 184 20.98 -8.01 -4.99
C GLY A 184 20.97 -6.51 -4.73
N GLY A 185 19.82 -5.92 -4.47
CA GLY A 185 19.63 -4.50 -4.16
C GLY A 185 19.99 -4.09 -2.72
N PRO A 186 19.58 -2.90 -2.27
CA PRO A 186 19.93 -2.38 -0.94
C PRO A 186 19.33 -3.22 0.19
N THR A 187 20.04 -3.30 1.30
CA THR A 187 19.52 -3.88 2.54
C THR A 187 18.44 -2.97 3.12
N LEU A 188 17.31 -3.55 3.50
CA LEU A 188 16.23 -2.86 4.18
C LEU A 188 16.14 -3.28 5.65
N ALA A 189 15.98 -2.31 6.54
CA ALA A 189 15.76 -2.56 7.97
C ALA A 189 14.39 -3.20 8.22
N GLY A 190 13.38 -2.87 7.41
CA GLY A 190 12.04 -3.40 7.55
C GLY A 190 11.14 -3.23 6.35
N LEU A 191 10.02 -3.97 6.37
CA LEU A 191 8.95 -3.91 5.40
C LEU A 191 7.61 -3.70 6.11
N ILE A 192 6.79 -2.76 5.63
CA ILE A 192 5.44 -2.51 6.17
C ILE A 192 4.42 -2.67 5.04
N LEU A 193 3.49 -3.60 5.20
CA LEU A 193 2.46 -3.93 4.24
C LEU A 193 1.07 -3.71 4.86
N LEU A 194 0.35 -2.68 4.42
CA LEU A 194 -0.96 -2.32 4.94
C LEU A 194 -2.06 -2.77 3.98
N SER A 195 -2.88 -3.75 4.39
CA SER A 195 -3.94 -4.36 3.55
C SER A 195 -3.48 -4.61 2.11
N PRO A 196 -2.35 -5.33 1.88
CA PRO A 196 -1.69 -5.38 0.58
C PRO A 196 -2.49 -6.16 -0.47
N MET A 197 -2.57 -5.64 -1.70
CA MET A 197 -3.12 -6.30 -2.89
C MET A 197 -2.07 -7.21 -3.52
N LEU A 198 -2.17 -8.54 -3.29
CA LEU A 198 -1.06 -9.47 -3.55
C LEU A 198 -1.34 -10.48 -4.67
N ASP A 199 -2.60 -10.93 -4.84
CA ASP A 199 -2.92 -12.11 -5.66
C ASP A 199 -4.00 -11.82 -6.70
N ASP A 200 -3.58 -11.75 -7.95
CA ASP A 200 -4.43 -11.49 -9.11
C ASP A 200 -5.42 -12.63 -9.42
N ARG A 201 -5.18 -13.84 -8.91
CA ARG A 201 -6.05 -15.00 -9.11
C ARG A 201 -7.40 -14.89 -8.36
N MET A 202 -7.43 -14.13 -7.27
CA MET A 202 -8.63 -13.87 -6.46
C MET A 202 -9.41 -15.13 -6.09
N THR A 203 -8.71 -16.19 -5.72
CA THR A 203 -9.28 -17.51 -5.40
C THR A 203 -9.60 -17.69 -3.91
N SER A 204 -9.21 -16.74 -3.06
CA SER A 204 -9.42 -16.79 -1.61
C SER A 204 -10.91 -16.72 -1.23
N VAL A 205 -11.23 -17.07 0.01
CA VAL A 205 -12.61 -16.93 0.55
C VAL A 205 -12.96 -15.45 0.66
N SER A 206 -12.07 -14.62 1.23
CA SER A 206 -12.31 -13.17 1.38
C SER A 206 -12.56 -12.48 0.04
N SER A 207 -11.86 -12.85 -1.03
CA SER A 207 -12.07 -12.28 -2.36
C SER A 207 -13.47 -12.56 -2.95
N ARG A 208 -14.21 -13.54 -2.41
CA ARG A 208 -15.60 -13.89 -2.81
C ARG A 208 -16.65 -13.36 -1.85
N GLN A 209 -16.26 -12.87 -0.67
CA GLN A 209 -17.18 -12.36 0.35
C GLN A 209 -17.60 -10.90 0.12
N PHE A 210 -16.72 -10.08 -0.47
CA PHE A 210 -16.92 -8.64 -0.56
C PHE A 210 -17.26 -8.19 -2.00
N LEU A 211 -18.50 -8.51 -2.39
CA LEU A 211 -19.06 -8.14 -3.70
C LEU A 211 -19.62 -6.72 -3.73
N GLY A 212 -19.88 -6.13 -2.56
CA GLY A 212 -20.43 -4.78 -2.38
C GLY A 212 -20.47 -4.39 -0.90
N GLY A 213 -20.89 -3.14 -0.61
CA GLY A 213 -21.04 -2.65 0.76
C GLY A 213 -19.73 -2.31 1.48
N VAL A 214 -18.61 -2.31 0.78
CA VAL A 214 -17.27 -1.96 1.25
C VAL A 214 -16.57 -1.06 0.23
N PRO A 215 -15.55 -0.28 0.64
CA PRO A 215 -14.86 0.67 -0.26
C PRO A 215 -14.18 0.00 -1.46
N TRP A 216 -13.56 -1.16 -1.25
CA TRP A 216 -12.90 -1.93 -2.30
C TRP A 216 -13.58 -3.28 -2.44
N THR A 217 -14.21 -3.50 -3.59
CA THR A 217 -15.00 -4.69 -3.88
C THR A 217 -14.24 -5.65 -4.80
N ARG A 218 -14.74 -6.85 -4.94
CA ARG A 218 -14.24 -7.82 -5.93
C ARG A 218 -14.20 -7.22 -7.35
N MET A 219 -15.26 -6.54 -7.77
CA MET A 219 -15.30 -5.90 -9.11
C MET A 219 -14.23 -4.83 -9.28
N SER A 220 -13.99 -4.01 -8.25
CA SER A 220 -12.91 -3.02 -8.27
C SER A 220 -11.55 -3.68 -8.38
N ASN A 221 -11.35 -4.80 -7.71
CA ASN A 221 -10.10 -5.55 -7.73
C ASN A 221 -9.87 -6.25 -9.09
N GLU A 222 -10.89 -6.87 -9.65
CA GLU A 222 -10.86 -7.43 -11.01
C GLU A 222 -10.48 -6.37 -12.04
N PHE A 223 -11.09 -5.19 -11.96
CA PHE A 223 -10.78 -4.09 -12.85
C PHE A 223 -9.33 -3.60 -12.70
N GLY A 224 -8.83 -3.45 -11.46
CA GLY A 224 -7.45 -3.07 -11.20
C GLY A 224 -6.44 -4.06 -11.80
N TRP A 225 -6.61 -5.35 -11.53
CA TRP A 225 -5.76 -6.40 -12.08
C TRP A 225 -5.85 -6.47 -13.61
N GLN A 226 -7.04 -6.31 -14.19
CA GLN A 226 -7.21 -6.29 -15.64
C GLN A 226 -6.53 -5.08 -16.28
N CYS A 227 -6.58 -3.91 -15.66
CA CYS A 227 -5.84 -2.73 -16.13
C CYS A 227 -4.32 -2.96 -16.11
N LEU A 228 -3.81 -3.62 -15.07
CA LEU A 228 -2.37 -3.88 -14.92
C LEU A 228 -1.86 -4.99 -15.83
N LEU A 229 -2.57 -6.11 -15.91
CA LEU A 229 -2.10 -7.36 -16.52
C LEU A 229 -2.78 -7.71 -17.85
N GLY A 230 -3.88 -7.03 -18.19
CA GLY A 230 -4.70 -7.37 -19.36
C GLY A 230 -5.27 -8.79 -19.25
N ASP A 231 -5.28 -9.50 -20.37
CA ASP A 231 -5.79 -10.88 -20.48
C ASP A 231 -4.96 -11.92 -19.70
N ARG A 232 -3.79 -11.54 -19.17
CA ARG A 232 -2.94 -12.42 -18.34
C ARG A 232 -3.43 -12.53 -16.91
N ALA A 233 -4.30 -11.61 -16.43
CA ALA A 233 -4.80 -11.61 -15.06
C ALA A 233 -5.45 -12.95 -14.69
N GLY A 234 -5.01 -13.56 -13.59
CA GLY A 234 -5.48 -14.87 -13.12
C GLY A 234 -4.89 -16.08 -13.86
N GLY A 235 -4.16 -15.87 -14.98
CA GLY A 235 -3.50 -16.92 -15.75
C GLY A 235 -2.15 -17.34 -15.16
N ASP A 236 -1.51 -18.32 -15.80
CA ASP A 236 -0.24 -18.88 -15.31
C ASP A 236 0.98 -17.98 -15.65
N ASP A 237 0.87 -17.13 -16.66
CA ASP A 237 1.92 -16.22 -17.14
C ASP A 237 1.90 -14.87 -16.42
N VAL A 238 1.94 -14.89 -15.09
CA VAL A 238 2.06 -13.71 -14.22
C VAL A 238 3.19 -13.94 -13.24
N SER A 239 4.17 -13.06 -13.25
CA SER A 239 5.37 -13.19 -12.41
C SER A 239 5.09 -12.81 -10.95
N ILE A 240 5.99 -13.24 -10.05
CA ILE A 240 5.97 -12.84 -8.63
C ILE A 240 6.23 -11.35 -8.42
N TYR A 241 6.80 -10.65 -9.39
CA TYR A 241 7.00 -9.21 -9.34
C TYR A 241 5.78 -8.41 -9.83
N GLU A 242 4.81 -9.08 -10.43
CA GLU A 242 3.51 -8.50 -10.82
C GLU A 242 2.44 -8.81 -9.77
N ALA A 243 2.43 -10.05 -9.27
CA ALA A 243 1.51 -10.52 -8.23
C ALA A 243 2.29 -11.29 -7.13
N PRO A 244 2.81 -10.58 -6.11
CA PRO A 244 3.71 -11.20 -5.11
C PRO A 244 3.03 -12.27 -4.24
N GLY A 245 1.72 -12.34 -4.22
CA GLY A 245 0.97 -13.45 -3.67
C GLY A 245 1.25 -14.81 -4.31
N ARG A 246 1.87 -14.85 -5.48
CA ARG A 246 2.29 -16.07 -6.19
C ARG A 246 3.65 -16.59 -5.74
N ALA A 247 4.47 -15.77 -5.02
CA ALA A 247 5.78 -16.20 -4.56
C ALA A 247 5.67 -17.32 -3.52
N GLU A 248 6.28 -18.45 -3.79
CA GLU A 248 6.33 -19.58 -2.86
C GLU A 248 7.48 -19.43 -1.87
N ASP A 249 8.63 -18.94 -2.32
CA ASP A 249 9.79 -18.64 -1.49
C ASP A 249 9.83 -17.20 -1.05
N LEU A 250 9.66 -16.95 0.25
CA LEU A 250 9.77 -15.67 0.93
C LEU A 250 10.97 -15.61 1.90
N ALA A 251 11.94 -16.50 1.74
CA ALA A 251 13.18 -16.45 2.52
C ALA A 251 13.95 -15.15 2.22
N GLY A 252 14.69 -14.66 3.22
CA GLY A 252 15.56 -13.48 3.07
C GLY A 252 14.84 -12.12 3.03
N LEU A 253 13.52 -12.09 3.21
CA LEU A 253 12.81 -10.82 3.39
C LEU A 253 13.19 -10.16 4.74
N PRO A 254 13.23 -8.82 4.82
CA PRO A 254 13.49 -8.12 6.07
C PRO A 254 12.37 -8.37 7.09
N PRO A 255 12.58 -8.06 8.38
CA PRO A 255 11.48 -8.04 9.36
C PRO A 255 10.29 -7.30 8.81
N THR A 256 9.11 -7.93 8.84
CA THR A 256 7.91 -7.45 8.14
C THR A 256 6.77 -7.20 9.11
N PHE A 257 6.15 -6.02 9.05
CA PHE A 257 4.85 -5.74 9.63
C PHE A 257 3.79 -5.91 8.55
N VAL A 258 2.74 -6.65 8.87
CA VAL A 258 1.61 -6.88 7.96
C VAL A 258 0.32 -6.69 8.71
N ASP A 259 -0.61 -5.90 8.20
CA ASP A 259 -1.94 -5.84 8.76
C ASP A 259 -3.06 -5.80 7.71
N VAL A 260 -4.27 -6.15 8.14
CA VAL A 260 -5.44 -6.18 7.29
C VAL A 260 -6.73 -6.19 8.13
N GLY A 261 -7.81 -5.64 7.62
CA GLY A 261 -9.12 -5.78 8.24
C GLY A 261 -9.71 -7.18 8.05
N SER A 262 -10.46 -7.68 9.03
CA SER A 262 -11.18 -8.97 8.88
C SER A 262 -12.31 -8.88 7.85
N ALA A 263 -12.83 -7.70 7.60
CA ALA A 263 -13.85 -7.41 6.60
C ALA A 263 -13.25 -6.79 5.32
N ASP A 264 -12.02 -7.15 5.00
CA ASP A 264 -11.31 -6.73 3.79
C ASP A 264 -11.21 -7.88 2.79
N LEU A 265 -11.31 -7.56 1.51
CA LEU A 265 -11.14 -8.49 0.40
C LEU A 265 -9.74 -9.13 0.41
N PHE A 266 -8.71 -8.39 0.83
CA PHE A 266 -7.31 -8.83 0.87
C PHE A 266 -6.94 -9.66 2.12
N ARG A 267 -7.88 -9.90 3.04
CA ARG A 267 -7.60 -10.60 4.31
C ARG A 267 -6.85 -11.91 4.12
N ASP A 268 -7.37 -12.81 3.31
CA ASP A 268 -6.84 -14.18 3.25
C ASP A 268 -5.48 -14.24 2.55
N GLU A 269 -5.28 -13.45 1.50
CA GLU A 269 -3.99 -13.37 0.82
C GLU A 269 -2.92 -12.74 1.70
N THR A 270 -3.26 -11.72 2.50
CA THR A 270 -2.40 -11.09 3.49
C THR A 270 -1.97 -12.09 4.58
N VAL A 271 -2.93 -12.81 5.16
CA VAL A 271 -2.64 -13.86 6.17
C VAL A 271 -1.78 -14.97 5.59
N SER A 272 -2.07 -15.41 4.36
CA SER A 272 -1.29 -16.41 3.67
C SER A 272 0.15 -15.95 3.40
N PHE A 273 0.35 -14.69 3.02
CA PHE A 273 1.67 -14.11 2.78
C PHE A 273 2.52 -14.09 4.06
N ALA A 274 1.96 -13.60 5.17
CA ALA A 274 2.64 -13.63 6.48
C ALA A 274 2.98 -15.05 6.93
N SER A 275 2.05 -16.00 6.76
CA SER A 275 2.28 -17.42 7.09
C SER A 275 3.43 -18.02 6.29
N ARG A 276 3.57 -17.64 5.01
CA ARG A 276 4.69 -18.09 4.17
C ARG A 276 6.02 -17.45 4.57
N ILE A 277 6.04 -16.19 5.02
CA ILE A 277 7.25 -15.59 5.60
C ILE A 277 7.76 -16.44 6.76
N TRP A 278 6.89 -16.82 7.69
CA TRP A 278 7.28 -17.70 8.81
C TRP A 278 7.71 -19.10 8.36
N ALA A 279 7.02 -19.69 7.40
CA ALA A 279 7.38 -21.01 6.85
C ALA A 279 8.77 -21.01 6.20
N CYS A 280 9.19 -19.87 5.63
CA CYS A 280 10.53 -19.66 5.07
C CYS A 280 11.56 -19.20 6.11
N GLY A 281 11.24 -19.22 7.41
CA GLY A 281 12.15 -18.82 8.51
C GLY A 281 12.30 -17.31 8.72
N GLY A 282 11.50 -16.49 8.04
CA GLY A 282 11.47 -15.05 8.18
C GLY A 282 10.70 -14.57 9.41
N SER A 283 10.77 -13.26 9.68
CA SER A 283 10.08 -12.61 10.80
C SER A 283 8.94 -11.73 10.28
N ALA A 284 7.71 -12.00 10.72
CA ALA A 284 6.55 -11.17 10.43
C ALA A 284 5.73 -10.92 11.70
N GLU A 285 5.22 -9.70 11.86
CA GLU A 285 4.17 -9.37 12.82
C GLU A 285 2.89 -9.13 12.06
N LEU A 286 1.88 -9.97 12.27
CA LEU A 286 0.60 -9.93 11.58
C LEU A 286 -0.51 -9.46 12.51
N HIS A 287 -1.31 -8.49 12.05
CA HIS A 287 -2.55 -8.09 12.69
C HIS A 287 -3.74 -8.28 11.75
N VAL A 288 -4.83 -8.85 12.27
CA VAL A 288 -6.13 -8.92 11.58
C VAL A 288 -7.14 -8.16 12.41
N TRP A 289 -7.56 -6.99 11.94
CA TRP A 289 -8.40 -6.05 12.70
C TRP A 289 -9.88 -6.46 12.62
N PRO A 290 -10.52 -6.81 13.77
CA PRO A 290 -11.90 -7.29 13.74
C PRO A 290 -12.87 -6.24 13.20
N GLY A 291 -13.57 -6.56 12.10
CA GLY A 291 -14.51 -5.66 11.46
C GLY A 291 -13.91 -4.52 10.65
N GLY A 292 -12.57 -4.38 10.65
CA GLY A 292 -11.87 -3.45 9.77
C GLY A 292 -12.15 -3.79 8.30
N TYR A 293 -12.53 -2.81 7.52
CA TYR A 293 -12.73 -2.89 6.08
C TYR A 293 -11.57 -2.19 5.37
N HIS A 294 -11.45 -2.32 4.06
CA HIS A 294 -10.34 -1.74 3.31
C HIS A 294 -10.24 -0.21 3.50
N GLY A 295 -9.13 0.28 4.04
CA GLY A 295 -8.90 1.70 4.33
C GLY A 295 -9.72 2.26 5.50
N PHE A 296 -10.14 1.44 6.45
CA PHE A 296 -10.93 1.88 7.61
C PHE A 296 -10.23 2.98 8.42
N GLU A 297 -8.90 2.94 8.52
CA GLU A 297 -8.09 3.94 9.22
C GLU A 297 -8.11 5.31 8.54
N LEU A 298 -8.20 5.35 7.21
CA LEU A 298 -8.30 6.59 6.44
C LEU A 298 -9.70 7.18 6.51
N MET A 299 -10.73 6.31 6.55
CA MET A 299 -12.14 6.73 6.52
C MET A 299 -12.70 7.03 7.89
N ALA A 300 -12.17 6.41 8.93
CA ALA A 300 -12.58 6.57 10.31
C ALA A 300 -11.36 6.74 11.25
N PRO A 301 -10.48 7.74 11.03
CA PRO A 301 -9.20 7.85 11.72
C PRO A 301 -9.31 8.02 13.23
N THR A 302 -10.46 8.46 13.74
CA THR A 302 -10.73 8.65 15.18
C THR A 302 -11.39 7.45 15.83
N SER A 303 -11.74 6.40 15.06
CA SER A 303 -12.32 5.18 15.64
C SER A 303 -11.30 4.46 16.51
N THR A 304 -11.78 3.78 17.55
CA THR A 304 -10.94 2.99 18.46
C THR A 304 -10.12 1.96 17.68
N LEU A 305 -10.69 1.35 16.64
CA LEU A 305 -10.03 0.37 15.80
C LEU A 305 -8.87 1.00 15.02
N ALA A 306 -9.09 2.16 14.37
CA ALA A 306 -8.06 2.87 13.58
C ALA A 306 -6.91 3.33 14.47
N VAL A 307 -7.20 3.97 15.61
CA VAL A 307 -6.20 4.41 16.59
C VAL A 307 -5.35 3.23 17.08
N THR A 308 -5.99 2.07 17.32
CA THR A 308 -5.28 0.87 17.76
C THR A 308 -4.36 0.31 16.67
N ALA A 309 -4.80 0.32 15.41
CA ALA A 309 -4.01 -0.14 14.27
C ALA A 309 -2.78 0.73 14.05
N VAL A 310 -2.96 2.06 14.01
CA VAL A 310 -1.85 3.02 13.88
C VAL A 310 -0.84 2.85 15.02
N ALA A 311 -1.31 2.78 16.27
CA ALA A 311 -0.43 2.57 17.43
C ALA A 311 0.35 1.23 17.40
N ALA A 312 -0.19 0.19 16.75
CA ALA A 312 0.54 -1.07 16.59
C ALA A 312 1.69 -0.92 15.57
N ARG A 313 1.45 -0.22 14.45
CA ARG A 313 2.48 0.10 13.43
C ARG A 313 3.61 0.91 14.02
N GLU A 314 3.28 1.98 14.77
CA GLU A 314 4.26 2.85 15.46
C GLU A 314 5.10 2.06 16.45
N ARG A 315 4.48 1.23 17.31
CA ARG A 315 5.21 0.38 18.27
C ARG A 315 6.13 -0.62 17.59
N TRP A 316 5.71 -1.21 16.49
CA TRP A 316 6.56 -2.11 15.71
C TRP A 316 7.77 -1.37 15.15
N LEU A 317 7.55 -0.22 14.51
CA LEU A 317 8.60 0.62 13.94
C LEU A 317 9.61 1.07 15.02
N ASP A 318 9.12 1.51 16.17
CA ASP A 318 9.95 1.93 17.31
C ASP A 318 10.85 0.77 17.83
N ARG A 319 10.32 -0.46 17.89
CA ARG A 319 11.14 -1.64 18.26
C ARG A 319 12.17 -1.98 17.19
N LEU A 320 11.84 -1.83 15.93
CA LEU A 320 12.73 -2.13 14.81
C LEU A 320 13.92 -1.17 14.76
N LEU A 321 13.71 0.08 15.11
CA LEU A 321 14.69 1.16 14.96
C LEU A 321 15.60 1.36 16.19
N ARG A 322 15.38 0.63 17.27
CA ARG A 322 16.25 0.62 18.48
C ARG A 322 17.49 -0.21 18.25
#